data_fffde907f0b645e7a654245dbb7ea804
#
_entry.id   fffde907f0b645e7a654245dbb7ea804
#
_cell.length_a   1.000
_cell.length_b   1.000
_cell.length_c   1.000
_cell.angle_alpha   90.00
_cell.angle_beta   90.00
_cell.angle_gamma   90.00
#
_symmetry.space_group_name_H-M   'P 1'
#
loop_
_entity.id
_entity.type
_entity.pdbx_description
1 polymer ?
#
loop_
_entity_poly.entity_id
_entity_poly.type
_entity_poly.pdbx_seq_one_letter_code
_entity_poly.pdbx_strand_id
1 'polypeptide(L)'
;MSAVTYQFYRRGAGPLGLVALVLGLATPAPAQVIEIGADGTARTYSKPTTFITGEQNGDLAPPVVVRAAEVDRFERAAKAEGVDVRLLRAVAWTESRGRQSAVSPKGALGIMQLMPGTAAELRVNPYDPDANVHGGARYLARQLARFQSVPLALAAYNAGPGAVLRWGGIPPYAETRSYVAQVLSRYQGVPIAALPKKVIAPVARQIAPFLIEVPSL
;
A
#
# COMPACT_ATOMS: atom_id res chain seq x y z
N MET A 1 30.50 -5.17 15.28
CA MET A 1 30.73 -6.53 14.72
C MET A 1 29.39 -7.03 14.26
N SER A 2 29.11 -6.93 12.96
CA SER A 2 27.83 -7.35 12.36
C SER A 2 27.94 -8.81 11.94
N ALA A 3 27.04 -9.63 12.48
CA ALA A 3 26.99 -11.06 12.17
C ALA A 3 26.54 -11.27 10.73
N VAL A 4 27.34 -11.99 9.95
CA VAL A 4 26.99 -12.46 8.61
C VAL A 4 26.28 -13.80 8.78
N THR A 5 25.00 -13.85 8.40
CA THR A 5 24.22 -15.09 8.47
C THR A 5 24.36 -15.81 7.13
N TYR A 6 24.91 -17.01 7.16
CA TYR A 6 24.98 -17.89 5.99
C TYR A 6 23.80 -18.85 6.02
N GLN A 7 23.02 -18.91 4.96
CA GLN A 7 21.97 -19.91 4.83
C GLN A 7 22.30 -20.86 3.70
N PHE A 8 22.60 -22.13 4.05
CA PHE A 8 22.89 -23.20 3.08
C PHE A 8 21.60 -23.95 2.78
N TYR A 9 21.25 -24.04 1.50
CA TYR A 9 20.14 -24.88 1.06
C TYR A 9 20.71 -26.11 0.32
N ARG A 10 20.54 -27.29 0.91
CA ARG A 10 20.98 -28.57 0.29
C ARG A 10 19.74 -29.30 -0.21
N ARG A 11 19.64 -29.53 -1.51
CA ARG A 11 18.66 -30.44 -2.10
C ARG A 11 19.32 -31.80 -2.35
N GLY A 12 18.52 -32.86 -2.16
CA GLY A 12 18.84 -34.25 -2.08
C GLY A 12 19.67 -34.84 -3.23
N ALA A 13 20.24 -35.99 -2.94
CA ALA A 13 21.26 -36.73 -3.62
C ALA A 13 21.03 -36.93 -5.14
N GLY A 14 21.80 -36.18 -5.93
CA GLY A 14 22.11 -36.42 -7.34
C GLY A 14 23.52 -35.87 -7.63
N PRO A 15 24.24 -36.34 -8.64
CA PRO A 15 25.65 -36.04 -8.84
C PRO A 15 25.98 -34.62 -9.30
N LEU A 16 25.04 -33.69 -9.28
CA LEU A 16 25.23 -32.27 -9.64
C LEU A 16 24.56 -31.40 -8.60
N GLY A 17 25.32 -30.95 -7.59
CA GLY A 17 24.83 -30.06 -6.53
C GLY A 17 24.97 -28.60 -6.92
N LEU A 18 23.87 -27.89 -7.04
CA LEU A 18 23.84 -26.42 -7.13
C LEU A 18 24.02 -25.84 -5.73
N VAL A 19 25.06 -25.04 -5.49
CA VAL A 19 25.26 -24.28 -4.25
C VAL A 19 25.01 -22.79 -4.56
N ALA A 20 23.94 -22.21 -4.04
CA ALA A 20 23.70 -20.78 -4.10
C ALA A 20 24.20 -20.12 -2.81
N LEU A 21 25.17 -19.22 -2.92
CA LEU A 21 25.67 -18.40 -1.82
C LEU A 21 25.07 -16.99 -1.92
N VAL A 22 24.26 -16.60 -0.95
CA VAL A 22 23.72 -15.23 -0.84
C VAL A 22 24.54 -14.48 0.20
N LEU A 23 25.33 -13.50 -0.24
CA LEU A 23 26.06 -12.58 0.63
C LEU A 23 25.23 -11.31 0.85
N GLY A 24 24.73 -11.13 2.09
CA GLY A 24 24.04 -9.90 2.51
C GLY A 24 25.00 -9.00 3.30
N LEU A 25 25.28 -7.80 2.80
CA LEU A 25 25.95 -6.74 3.54
C LEU A 25 24.94 -5.64 3.91
N ALA A 26 25.15 -4.96 5.02
CA ALA A 26 24.26 -4.01 5.68
C ALA A 26 24.06 -2.66 4.95
N THR A 27 24.33 -2.58 3.67
CA THR A 27 23.89 -1.52 2.75
C THR A 27 23.07 -2.18 1.65
N PRO A 28 22.10 -1.52 1.01
CA PRO A 28 21.32 -2.12 -0.06
C PRO A 28 22.16 -2.26 -1.33
N ALA A 29 23.14 -3.17 -1.28
CA ALA A 29 23.78 -3.67 -2.48
C ALA A 29 22.82 -4.64 -3.17
N PRO A 30 22.69 -4.60 -4.50
CA PRO A 30 21.85 -5.55 -5.22
C PRO A 30 22.36 -6.97 -4.90
N ALA A 31 21.45 -7.86 -4.49
CA ALA A 31 21.79 -9.26 -4.26
C ALA A 31 22.39 -9.85 -5.54
N GLN A 32 23.63 -10.31 -5.46
CA GLN A 32 24.28 -10.98 -6.56
C GLN A 32 24.07 -12.49 -6.40
N VAL A 33 23.56 -13.14 -7.43
CA VAL A 33 23.45 -14.59 -7.52
C VAL A 33 24.67 -15.10 -8.28
N ILE A 34 25.41 -16.01 -7.67
CA ILE A 34 26.56 -16.69 -8.30
C ILE A 34 26.16 -18.13 -8.54
N GLU A 35 26.12 -18.51 -9.80
CA GLU A 35 25.96 -19.91 -10.21
C GLU A 35 27.34 -20.53 -10.48
N ILE A 36 27.61 -21.67 -9.86
CA ILE A 36 28.82 -22.42 -10.10
C ILE A 36 28.46 -23.69 -10.93
N GLY A 37 28.90 -23.72 -12.17
CA GLY A 37 28.70 -24.84 -13.05
C GLY A 37 29.47 -26.11 -12.56
N ALA A 38 29.05 -27.28 -13.03
CA ALA A 38 29.69 -28.55 -12.70
C ALA A 38 31.17 -28.64 -13.17
N ASP A 39 31.56 -27.77 -14.08
CA ASP A 39 32.92 -27.58 -14.60
C ASP A 39 33.79 -26.60 -13.78
N GLY A 40 33.24 -26.06 -12.65
CA GLY A 40 33.90 -25.08 -11.80
C GLY A 40 33.83 -23.65 -12.32
N THR A 41 33.12 -23.39 -13.41
CA THR A 41 32.93 -22.00 -13.91
C THR A 41 31.94 -21.24 -13.05
N ALA A 42 32.30 -20.01 -12.65
CA ALA A 42 31.42 -19.14 -11.89
C ALA A 42 30.76 -18.08 -12.82
N ARG A 43 29.41 -18.00 -12.80
CA ARG A 43 28.65 -16.96 -13.49
C ARG A 43 27.96 -16.07 -12.47
N THR A 44 28.21 -14.76 -12.55
CA THR A 44 27.62 -13.78 -11.67
C THR A 44 26.45 -13.10 -12.37
N TYR A 45 25.29 -13.09 -11.74
CA TYR A 45 24.10 -12.41 -12.22
C TYR A 45 23.87 -11.16 -11.36
N SER A 46 23.96 -9.99 -11.97
CA SER A 46 23.77 -8.68 -11.31
C SER A 46 22.33 -8.18 -11.35
N LYS A 47 21.39 -8.99 -11.83
CA LYS A 47 19.94 -8.70 -11.88
C LYS A 47 19.16 -9.84 -11.24
N PRO A 48 17.99 -9.57 -10.64
CA PRO A 48 17.16 -10.65 -10.07
C PRO A 48 16.79 -11.64 -11.16
N THR A 49 17.22 -12.90 -10.99
CA THR A 49 16.95 -14.00 -11.91
C THR A 49 16.02 -14.98 -11.22
N THR A 50 14.89 -15.28 -11.84
CA THR A 50 13.97 -16.33 -11.35
C THR A 50 14.38 -17.66 -11.97
N PHE A 51 14.78 -18.63 -11.14
CA PHE A 51 15.08 -19.98 -11.60
C PHE A 51 13.78 -20.80 -11.68
N ILE A 52 13.46 -21.29 -12.88
CA ILE A 52 12.40 -22.28 -13.07
C ILE A 52 13.07 -23.65 -13.12
N THR A 53 12.88 -24.46 -12.08
CA THR A 53 13.28 -25.86 -12.08
C THR A 53 12.17 -26.68 -12.75
N GLY A 54 12.32 -26.97 -14.02
CA GLY A 54 11.46 -27.88 -14.77
C GLY A 54 12.27 -28.52 -15.86
N GLU A 55 12.55 -29.80 -15.69
CA GLU A 55 13.05 -30.69 -16.74
C GLU A 55 11.91 -30.87 -17.76
N GLN A 56 11.97 -30.18 -18.90
CA GLN A 56 11.08 -30.42 -20.03
C GLN A 56 11.87 -30.24 -21.33
N ASN A 57 11.79 -31.28 -22.14
CA ASN A 57 12.33 -31.38 -23.49
C ASN A 57 11.85 -30.23 -24.41
N GLY A 58 12.78 -29.59 -25.05
CA GLY A 58 12.74 -29.06 -26.40
C GLY A 58 11.49 -28.33 -26.90
N ASP A 59 11.13 -27.21 -26.25
CA ASP A 59 10.52 -26.08 -26.92
C ASP A 59 10.84 -24.87 -26.02
N LEU A 60 11.82 -24.07 -26.46
CA LEU A 60 12.20 -22.85 -25.76
C LEU A 60 11.04 -21.85 -25.92
N ALA A 61 10.09 -21.88 -24.97
CA ALA A 61 9.23 -20.75 -24.79
C ALA A 61 10.09 -19.47 -24.68
N PRO A 62 9.75 -18.39 -25.36
CA PRO A 62 10.53 -17.17 -25.32
C PRO A 62 10.78 -16.79 -23.86
N PRO A 63 11.98 -16.30 -23.50
CA PRO A 63 12.27 -15.92 -22.12
C PRO A 63 11.16 -15.00 -21.64
N VAL A 64 10.48 -15.41 -20.57
CA VAL A 64 9.56 -14.51 -19.86
C VAL A 64 10.44 -13.37 -19.37
N VAL A 65 10.47 -12.29 -20.14
CA VAL A 65 11.07 -11.04 -19.70
C VAL A 65 10.20 -10.58 -18.55
N VAL A 66 10.55 -10.99 -17.33
CA VAL A 66 10.05 -10.34 -16.13
C VAL A 66 10.61 -8.93 -16.23
N ARG A 67 9.82 -8.02 -16.82
CA ARG A 67 10.10 -6.60 -16.76
C ARG A 67 10.42 -6.31 -15.31
N ALA A 68 11.57 -5.69 -15.08
CA ALA A 68 11.97 -5.17 -13.77
C ALA A 68 10.71 -4.57 -13.15
N ALA A 69 10.24 -5.16 -12.02
CA ALA A 69 8.90 -5.01 -11.49
C ALA A 69 8.49 -3.56 -11.63
N GLU A 70 7.53 -3.30 -12.52
CA GLU A 70 7.00 -1.96 -12.71
C GLU A 70 6.50 -1.54 -11.34
N VAL A 71 7.22 -0.61 -10.70
CA VAL A 71 6.90 -0.20 -9.33
C VAL A 71 5.43 0.16 -9.36
N ASP A 72 4.62 -0.65 -8.70
CA ASP A 72 3.18 -0.55 -8.72
C ASP A 72 2.76 0.89 -8.44
N ARG A 73 1.76 1.39 -9.16
CA ARG A 73 1.22 2.74 -8.99
C ARG A 73 0.92 3.10 -7.54
N PHE A 74 0.48 2.13 -6.75
CA PHE A 74 0.25 2.32 -5.31
C PHE A 74 1.54 2.58 -4.55
N GLU A 75 2.61 1.87 -4.87
CA GLU A 75 3.93 2.08 -4.24
C GLU A 75 4.50 3.44 -4.59
N ARG A 76 4.41 3.85 -5.86
CA ARG A 76 4.84 5.19 -6.30
C ARG A 76 4.06 6.29 -5.58
N ALA A 77 2.73 6.19 -5.55
CA ALA A 77 1.86 7.17 -4.92
C ALA A 77 2.06 7.21 -3.40
N ALA A 78 2.13 6.05 -2.74
CA ALA A 78 2.33 5.93 -1.31
C ALA A 78 3.67 6.53 -0.88
N LYS A 79 4.75 6.23 -1.63
CA LYS A 79 6.07 6.82 -1.38
C LYS A 79 6.10 8.33 -1.57
N ALA A 80 5.46 8.83 -2.63
CA ALA A 80 5.42 10.26 -2.94
C ALA A 80 4.66 11.08 -1.89
N GLU A 81 3.59 10.53 -1.32
CA GLU A 81 2.72 11.23 -0.37
C GLU A 81 2.93 10.79 1.10
N GLY A 82 3.91 9.93 1.37
CA GLY A 82 4.24 9.49 2.73
C GLY A 82 3.17 8.64 3.41
N VAL A 83 2.42 7.83 2.64
CA VAL A 83 1.33 6.98 3.15
C VAL A 83 1.77 5.52 3.16
N ASP A 84 1.32 4.74 4.15
CA ASP A 84 1.51 3.28 4.12
C ASP A 84 0.77 2.69 2.89
N VAL A 85 1.51 1.99 2.04
CA VAL A 85 0.98 1.40 0.81
C VAL A 85 -0.13 0.38 1.07
N ARG A 86 -0.09 -0.34 2.19
CA ARG A 86 -1.12 -1.30 2.59
C ARG A 86 -2.42 -0.57 2.94
N LEU A 87 -2.31 0.57 3.62
CA LEU A 87 -3.46 1.42 3.93
C LEU A 87 -4.08 1.98 2.64
N LEU A 88 -3.25 2.49 1.73
CA LEU A 88 -3.70 3.02 0.45
C LEU A 88 -4.43 1.95 -0.39
N ARG A 89 -3.88 0.73 -0.46
CA ARG A 89 -4.53 -0.40 -1.14
C ARG A 89 -5.84 -0.82 -0.46
N ALA A 90 -5.91 -0.80 0.87
CA ALA A 90 -7.13 -1.10 1.61
C ALA A 90 -8.25 -0.09 1.32
N VAL A 91 -7.90 1.19 1.22
CA VAL A 91 -8.83 2.27 0.79
C VAL A 91 -9.30 2.00 -0.64
N ALA A 92 -8.40 1.85 -1.61
CA ALA A 92 -8.73 1.61 -3.02
C ALA A 92 -9.65 0.40 -3.23
N TRP A 93 -9.40 -0.67 -2.49
CA TRP A 93 -10.25 -1.84 -2.55
C TRP A 93 -11.65 -1.58 -2.01
N THR A 94 -11.76 -0.85 -0.91
CA THR A 94 -13.05 -0.53 -0.29
C THR A 94 -13.84 0.43 -1.18
N GLU A 95 -13.17 1.37 -1.85
CA GLU A 95 -13.79 2.34 -2.76
C GLU A 95 -14.32 1.71 -4.05
N SER A 96 -13.49 0.96 -4.75
CA SER A 96 -13.83 0.51 -6.10
C SER A 96 -13.45 -0.95 -6.40
N ARG A 97 -12.82 -1.66 -5.46
CA ARG A 97 -12.10 -2.94 -5.68
C ARG A 97 -10.99 -2.80 -6.74
N GLY A 98 -10.35 -1.62 -6.80
CA GLY A 98 -9.30 -1.31 -7.75
C GLY A 98 -9.78 -1.01 -9.18
N ARG A 99 -11.08 -0.79 -9.40
CA ARG A 99 -11.64 -0.55 -10.75
C ARG A 99 -11.54 0.90 -11.14
N GLN A 100 -10.79 1.20 -12.20
CA GLN A 100 -10.66 2.55 -12.75
C GLN A 100 -11.97 3.06 -13.39
N SER A 101 -12.77 2.18 -13.96
CA SER A 101 -14.03 2.55 -14.58
C SER A 101 -15.18 2.76 -13.59
N ALA A 102 -14.93 2.66 -12.27
CA ALA A 102 -15.97 2.80 -11.27
C ALA A 102 -16.45 4.25 -11.18
N VAL A 103 -17.78 4.42 -11.24
CA VAL A 103 -18.46 5.69 -10.99
C VAL A 103 -19.53 5.43 -9.95
N SER A 104 -19.52 6.19 -8.85
CA SER A 104 -20.53 6.06 -7.81
C SER A 104 -21.81 6.82 -8.18
N PRO A 105 -22.95 6.52 -7.56
CA PRO A 105 -24.19 7.30 -7.74
C PRO A 105 -24.04 8.78 -7.37
N LYS A 106 -23.07 9.10 -6.51
CA LYS A 106 -22.74 10.48 -6.11
C LYS A 106 -21.73 11.16 -7.05
N GLY A 107 -21.28 10.45 -8.11
CA GLY A 107 -20.33 10.98 -9.09
C GLY A 107 -18.84 10.85 -8.69
N ALA A 108 -18.50 10.05 -7.70
CA ALA A 108 -17.11 9.75 -7.37
C ALA A 108 -16.49 8.86 -8.46
N LEU A 109 -15.21 9.08 -8.79
CA LEU A 109 -14.55 8.55 -9.99
C LEU A 109 -13.33 7.70 -9.67
N GLY A 110 -13.20 6.58 -10.37
CA GLY A 110 -11.99 5.79 -10.49
C GLY A 110 -11.66 4.91 -9.29
N ILE A 111 -10.42 4.45 -9.24
CA ILE A 111 -9.88 3.51 -8.24
C ILE A 111 -10.09 4.02 -6.81
N MET A 112 -9.79 5.30 -6.59
CA MET A 112 -9.83 5.95 -5.28
C MET A 112 -11.12 6.72 -5.02
N GLN A 113 -12.11 6.64 -5.91
CA GLN A 113 -13.43 7.29 -5.82
C GLN A 113 -13.32 8.78 -5.47
N LEU A 114 -12.52 9.51 -6.26
CA LEU A 114 -12.38 10.95 -6.07
C LEU A 114 -13.64 11.69 -6.55
N MET A 115 -14.20 12.53 -5.72
CA MET A 115 -15.23 13.49 -6.15
C MET A 115 -14.62 14.49 -7.14
N PRO A 116 -15.35 14.92 -8.19
CA PRO A 116 -14.85 15.87 -9.18
C PRO A 116 -14.25 17.14 -8.57
N GLY A 117 -14.89 17.69 -7.54
CA GLY A 117 -14.39 18.87 -6.82
C GLY A 117 -13.05 18.58 -6.12
N THR A 118 -12.91 17.41 -5.50
CA THR A 118 -11.66 16.99 -4.86
C THR A 118 -10.56 16.77 -5.91
N ALA A 119 -10.87 16.13 -7.03
CA ALA A 119 -9.91 15.94 -8.12
C ALA A 119 -9.42 17.28 -8.70
N ALA A 120 -10.31 18.26 -8.87
CA ALA A 120 -9.98 19.60 -9.32
C ALA A 120 -9.09 20.33 -8.30
N GLU A 121 -9.41 20.28 -7.01
CA GLU A 121 -8.60 20.86 -5.93
C GLU A 121 -7.19 20.27 -5.90
N LEU A 122 -7.09 18.95 -6.09
CA LEU A 122 -5.82 18.22 -6.12
C LEU A 122 -5.07 18.39 -7.45
N ARG A 123 -5.70 18.99 -8.46
CA ARG A 123 -5.17 19.14 -9.83
C ARG A 123 -4.78 17.82 -10.48
N VAL A 124 -5.64 16.81 -10.34
CA VAL A 124 -5.43 15.50 -10.94
C VAL A 124 -6.57 15.17 -11.92
N ASN A 125 -6.24 14.43 -12.98
CA ASN A 125 -7.25 13.85 -13.86
C ASN A 125 -7.78 12.55 -13.24
N PRO A 126 -9.03 12.48 -12.75
CA PRO A 126 -9.56 11.30 -12.09
C PRO A 126 -9.81 10.13 -13.06
N TYR A 127 -9.77 10.36 -14.37
CA TYR A 127 -9.92 9.33 -15.40
C TYR A 127 -8.60 8.62 -15.74
N ASP A 128 -7.46 9.22 -15.38
CA ASP A 128 -6.16 8.58 -15.48
C ASP A 128 -5.89 7.73 -14.24
N PRO A 129 -5.57 6.43 -14.39
CA PRO A 129 -5.40 5.52 -13.24
C PRO A 129 -4.28 5.92 -12.29
N ASP A 130 -3.16 6.39 -12.81
CA ASP A 130 -2.00 6.78 -12.00
C ASP A 130 -2.27 8.10 -11.28
N ALA A 131 -2.86 9.08 -11.99
CA ALA A 131 -3.27 10.34 -11.40
C ALA A 131 -4.37 10.16 -10.35
N ASN A 132 -5.32 9.24 -10.57
CA ASN A 132 -6.38 8.93 -9.63
C ASN A 132 -5.82 8.36 -8.32
N VAL A 133 -4.92 7.35 -8.40
CA VAL A 133 -4.29 6.76 -7.21
C VAL A 133 -3.40 7.77 -6.50
N HIS A 134 -2.64 8.58 -7.23
CA HIS A 134 -1.81 9.63 -6.65
C HIS A 134 -2.66 10.71 -5.94
N GLY A 135 -3.75 11.14 -6.56
CA GLY A 135 -4.69 12.08 -5.96
C GLY A 135 -5.34 11.52 -4.69
N GLY A 136 -5.75 10.25 -4.72
CA GLY A 136 -6.29 9.56 -3.54
C GLY A 136 -5.29 9.44 -2.41
N ALA A 137 -4.02 9.11 -2.72
CA ALA A 137 -2.94 9.06 -1.74
C ALA A 137 -2.70 10.44 -1.11
N ARG A 138 -2.65 11.50 -1.92
CA ARG A 138 -2.50 12.89 -1.44
C ARG A 138 -3.67 13.31 -0.56
N TYR A 139 -4.89 12.98 -0.94
CA TYR A 139 -6.06 13.29 -0.13
C TYR A 139 -6.03 12.55 1.22
N LEU A 140 -5.67 11.26 1.20
CA LEU A 140 -5.51 10.46 2.41
C LEU A 140 -4.40 11.01 3.32
N ALA A 141 -3.24 11.37 2.75
CA ALA A 141 -2.14 11.99 3.48
C ALA A 141 -2.56 13.27 4.21
N ARG A 142 -3.34 14.14 3.53
CA ARG A 142 -3.90 15.36 4.14
C ARG A 142 -4.81 15.04 5.33
N GLN A 143 -5.66 13.99 5.24
CA GLN A 143 -6.52 13.60 6.34
C GLN A 143 -5.71 13.00 7.50
N LEU A 144 -4.70 12.17 7.21
CA LEU A 144 -3.80 11.62 8.23
C LEU A 144 -3.05 12.72 8.98
N ALA A 145 -2.51 13.71 8.26
CA ALA A 145 -1.84 14.85 8.85
C ALA A 145 -2.79 15.70 9.71
N ARG A 146 -4.04 15.89 9.27
CA ARG A 146 -5.03 16.71 9.97
C ARG A 146 -5.53 16.08 11.26
N PHE A 147 -5.84 14.79 11.23
CA PHE A 147 -6.50 14.11 12.35
C PHE A 147 -5.57 13.29 13.22
N GLN A 148 -4.34 13.04 12.82
CA GLN A 148 -3.32 12.26 13.54
C GLN A 148 -3.85 10.89 14.04
N SER A 149 -4.86 10.36 13.34
CA SER A 149 -5.56 9.11 13.69
C SER A 149 -6.06 8.45 12.42
N VAL A 150 -5.64 7.21 12.17
CA VAL A 150 -6.08 6.45 10.99
C VAL A 150 -7.60 6.31 10.93
N PRO A 151 -8.31 5.93 12.00
CA PRO A 151 -9.78 5.85 11.97
C PRO A 151 -10.47 7.18 11.62
N LEU A 152 -9.99 8.30 12.18
CA LEU A 152 -10.55 9.62 11.91
C LEU A 152 -10.21 10.11 10.50
N ALA A 153 -9.01 9.83 10.02
CA ALA A 153 -8.60 10.13 8.65
C ALA A 153 -9.45 9.37 7.62
N LEU A 154 -9.74 8.09 7.88
CA LEU A 154 -10.62 7.29 7.04
C LEU A 154 -12.06 7.81 7.07
N ALA A 155 -12.56 8.19 8.24
CA ALA A 155 -13.88 8.82 8.35
C ALA A 155 -13.95 10.14 7.58
N ALA A 156 -12.88 10.94 7.63
CA ALA A 156 -12.77 12.20 6.88
C ALA A 156 -12.61 11.97 5.37
N TYR A 157 -11.95 10.90 4.96
CA TYR A 157 -11.85 10.51 3.57
C TYR A 157 -13.24 10.23 2.97
N ASN A 158 -14.07 9.44 3.68
CA ASN A 158 -15.40 9.03 3.23
C ASN A 158 -16.46 10.12 3.42
N ALA A 159 -16.56 10.74 4.62
CA ALA A 159 -17.62 11.68 4.97
C ALA A 159 -17.23 13.15 4.83
N GLY A 160 -15.98 13.43 4.48
CA GLY A 160 -15.40 14.77 4.48
C GLY A 160 -14.90 15.22 5.86
N PRO A 161 -13.82 16.04 5.91
CA PRO A 161 -13.22 16.50 7.17
C PRO A 161 -14.18 17.36 8.00
N GLY A 162 -15.07 18.13 7.36
CA GLY A 162 -16.07 18.93 8.04
C GLY A 162 -17.05 18.10 8.88
N ALA A 163 -17.41 16.90 8.43
CA ALA A 163 -18.26 16.00 9.21
C ALA A 163 -17.54 15.52 10.47
N VAL A 164 -16.28 15.08 10.34
CA VAL A 164 -15.47 14.61 11.48
C VAL A 164 -15.28 15.71 12.52
N LEU A 165 -15.01 16.95 12.08
CA LEU A 165 -14.89 18.10 12.98
C LEU A 165 -16.20 18.41 13.70
N ARG A 166 -17.33 18.44 12.98
CA ARG A 166 -18.65 18.73 13.54
C ARG A 166 -19.04 17.73 14.62
N TRP A 167 -18.74 16.45 14.40
CA TRP A 167 -19.09 15.39 15.35
C TRP A 167 -18.02 15.16 16.41
N GLY A 168 -16.86 15.79 16.30
CA GLY A 168 -15.72 15.57 17.21
C GLY A 168 -15.20 14.12 17.18
N GLY A 169 -15.40 13.43 16.05
CA GLY A 169 -15.05 12.02 15.92
C GLY A 169 -15.63 11.40 14.65
N ILE A 170 -15.72 10.06 14.62
CA ILE A 170 -16.36 9.34 13.51
C ILE A 170 -17.85 9.70 13.52
N PRO A 171 -18.40 10.27 12.41
CA PRO A 171 -19.81 10.62 12.34
C PRO A 171 -20.72 9.40 12.55
N PRO A 172 -21.93 9.55 13.09
CA PRO A 172 -22.87 8.47 13.33
C PRO A 172 -23.54 7.96 12.03
N TYR A 173 -22.90 8.17 10.88
CA TYR A 173 -23.37 7.69 9.60
C TYR A 173 -23.04 6.22 9.45
N ALA A 174 -24.05 5.38 9.18
CA ALA A 174 -23.87 3.94 9.02
C ALA A 174 -22.86 3.60 7.91
N GLU A 175 -22.91 4.33 6.78
CA GLU A 175 -21.97 4.22 5.66
C GLU A 175 -20.54 4.45 6.13
N THR A 176 -20.27 5.57 6.80
CA THR A 176 -18.92 5.95 7.24
C THR A 176 -18.34 4.98 8.27
N ARG A 177 -19.16 4.54 9.23
CA ARG A 177 -18.73 3.54 10.23
C ARG A 177 -18.37 2.20 9.59
N SER A 178 -19.22 1.75 8.66
CA SER A 178 -18.96 0.52 7.89
C SER A 178 -17.70 0.66 7.05
N TYR A 179 -17.52 1.81 6.39
CA TYR A 179 -16.33 2.12 5.61
C TYR A 179 -15.05 2.02 6.46
N VAL A 180 -15.01 2.72 7.58
CA VAL A 180 -13.85 2.70 8.50
C VAL A 180 -13.55 1.27 8.95
N ALA A 181 -14.58 0.52 9.34
CA ALA A 181 -14.40 -0.87 9.75
C ALA A 181 -13.83 -1.76 8.64
N GLN A 182 -14.35 -1.62 7.42
CA GLN A 182 -13.90 -2.40 6.26
C GLN A 182 -12.44 -2.09 5.89
N VAL A 183 -12.06 -0.80 5.84
CA VAL A 183 -10.68 -0.42 5.54
C VAL A 183 -9.72 -0.90 6.62
N LEU A 184 -10.06 -0.71 7.91
CA LEU A 184 -9.21 -1.17 9.01
C LEU A 184 -9.05 -2.68 9.04
N SER A 185 -10.14 -3.42 8.84
CA SER A 185 -10.10 -4.89 8.76
C SER A 185 -9.12 -5.36 7.69
N ARG A 186 -9.17 -4.74 6.51
CA ARG A 186 -8.29 -5.05 5.38
C ARG A 186 -6.83 -4.64 5.66
N TYR A 187 -6.65 -3.45 6.19
CA TYR A 187 -5.33 -2.90 6.51
C TYR A 187 -4.61 -3.72 7.58
N GLN A 188 -5.32 -4.15 8.61
CA GLN A 188 -4.78 -4.93 9.72
C GLN A 188 -4.78 -6.44 9.47
N GLY A 189 -5.50 -6.91 8.43
CA GLY A 189 -5.64 -8.34 8.14
C GLY A 189 -6.48 -9.10 9.16
N VAL A 190 -7.40 -8.42 9.86
CA VAL A 190 -8.26 -9.03 10.90
C VAL A 190 -9.73 -8.91 10.54
N PRO A 191 -10.60 -9.86 10.96
CA PRO A 191 -12.05 -9.76 10.78
C PRO A 191 -12.62 -8.49 11.46
N ILE A 192 -13.68 -7.90 10.87
CA ILE A 192 -14.34 -6.70 11.45
C ILE A 192 -14.77 -6.95 12.90
N ALA A 193 -15.23 -8.16 13.22
CA ALA A 193 -15.64 -8.54 14.57
C ALA A 193 -14.49 -8.47 15.61
N ALA A 194 -13.24 -8.59 15.16
CA ALA A 194 -12.04 -8.49 16.00
C ALA A 194 -11.56 -7.05 16.21
N LEU A 195 -12.10 -6.07 15.46
CA LEU A 195 -11.74 -4.67 15.65
C LEU A 195 -12.27 -4.16 16.99
N PRO A 196 -11.46 -3.37 17.75
CA PRO A 196 -11.92 -2.80 18.99
C PRO A 196 -13.15 -1.92 18.78
N LYS A 197 -14.24 -2.20 19.48
CA LYS A 197 -15.51 -1.41 19.38
C LYS A 197 -15.25 0.10 19.59
N LYS A 198 -14.28 0.44 20.45
CA LYS A 198 -13.88 1.83 20.74
C LYS A 198 -13.31 2.55 19.51
N VAL A 199 -12.73 1.82 18.56
CA VAL A 199 -12.14 2.41 17.33
C VAL A 199 -13.22 2.91 16.38
N ILE A 200 -14.40 2.28 16.40
CA ILE A 200 -15.53 2.58 15.51
C ILE A 200 -16.61 3.40 16.24
N ALA A 201 -16.53 3.46 17.57
CA ALA A 201 -17.46 4.26 18.38
C ALA A 201 -17.22 5.77 18.14
N PRO A 202 -18.29 6.60 18.15
CA PRO A 202 -18.13 8.03 18.13
C PRO A 202 -17.29 8.44 19.33
N VAL A 203 -16.16 9.08 19.08
CA VAL A 203 -15.35 9.68 20.15
C VAL A 203 -16.09 10.91 20.63
N ALA A 204 -16.86 10.76 21.69
CA ALA A 204 -17.41 11.89 22.39
C ALA A 204 -16.24 12.73 22.92
N ARG A 205 -16.02 13.91 22.30
CA ARG A 205 -15.13 14.98 22.77
C ARG A 205 -13.67 14.58 23.02
N GLN A 206 -12.87 14.38 21.98
CA GLN A 206 -11.42 14.46 22.10
C GLN A 206 -10.78 15.55 21.23
N ILE A 207 -11.57 16.39 20.60
CA ILE A 207 -11.07 17.64 20.02
C ILE A 207 -11.41 18.71 21.03
N ALA A 208 -10.47 19.06 21.91
CA ALA A 208 -10.58 20.29 22.70
C ALA A 208 -10.82 21.43 21.71
N PRO A 209 -11.84 22.29 21.93
CA PRO A 209 -11.97 23.46 21.11
C PRO A 209 -10.68 24.27 21.29
N PHE A 210 -10.00 24.54 20.18
CA PHE A 210 -9.00 25.59 20.14
C PHE A 210 -9.78 26.89 20.40
N LEU A 211 -9.92 27.24 21.66
CA LEU A 211 -10.35 28.57 22.08
C LEU A 211 -9.22 29.51 21.66
N ILE A 212 -9.42 30.16 20.52
CA ILE A 212 -8.70 31.39 20.22
C ILE A 212 -9.25 32.39 21.26
N GLU A 213 -8.52 32.57 22.37
CA GLU A 213 -8.70 33.73 23.21
C GLU A 213 -8.37 34.94 22.33
N VAL A 214 -9.41 35.65 21.91
CA VAL A 214 -9.27 36.99 21.34
C VAL A 214 -9.00 37.90 22.53
N PRO A 215 -7.81 38.52 22.64
CA PRO A 215 -7.57 39.47 23.71
C PRO A 215 -8.54 40.64 23.53
N SER A 216 -9.33 40.92 24.57
CA SER A 216 -10.15 42.11 24.65
C SER A 216 -9.25 43.32 24.64
N LEU A 217 -9.47 44.24 23.68
CA LEU A 217 -8.91 45.60 23.68
C LEU A 217 -9.61 46.49 24.72
#